data_0c9d63f9d4eee039b4da8c096f2e10a2
#
_entry.id   0c9d63f9d4eee039b4da8c096f2e10a2
#
_cell.length_a   1.000
_cell.length_b   1.000
_cell.length_c   1.000
_cell.angle_alpha   90.00
_cell.angle_beta   90.00
_cell.angle_gamma   90.00
#
_symmetry.space_group_name_H-M   'P 1'
#
loop_
_entity.id
_entity.type
_entity.pdbx_description
1 polymer ?
#
loop_
_entity_poly.entity_id
_entity_poly.type
_entity_poly.pdbx_seq_one_letter_code
_entity_poly.pdbx_strand_id
1 'polypeptide(L)'
;MKLELKDIPFETIGSASSYSLSFTVEGQELVSIYTTNASEMGCLFEYILGFKPYKSGYISIDGAVVDTQSAAYFRQSMAFVPTHFCEYKESVVDLFHLHLKANDNKEARCKEQLKQLLKEIGIDKEILKQKYCSLTPFEQQAILLCFSIVSPKDLVLIDHLWCDEENEEHTIVQYLLNKIREQGSGILTVTSNETIANNGTKRINL
;
A
#
# COMPACT_ATOMS: atom_id res chain seq x y z
N MET A 1 -4.37 14.52 3.57
CA MET A 1 -5.15 13.54 4.39
C MET A 1 -4.34 13.08 5.57
N LYS A 2 -4.95 12.96 6.74
CA LYS A 2 -4.36 12.44 7.97
C LYS A 2 -5.16 11.21 8.41
N LEU A 3 -4.50 10.05 8.45
CA LEU A 3 -5.01 8.85 9.10
C LEU A 3 -4.57 8.86 10.57
N GLU A 4 -5.49 8.60 11.49
CA GLU A 4 -5.20 8.43 12.91
C GLU A 4 -5.80 7.12 13.41
N LEU A 5 -4.98 6.33 14.09
CA LEU A 5 -5.40 5.18 14.87
C LEU A 5 -5.19 5.50 16.35
N LYS A 6 -6.18 5.17 17.17
CA LYS A 6 -6.10 5.36 18.61
C LYS A 6 -6.63 4.14 19.36
N ASP A 7 -5.76 3.56 20.17
CA ASP A 7 -6.05 2.42 21.05
C ASP A 7 -6.71 1.22 20.34
N ILE A 8 -6.27 0.93 19.11
CA ILE A 8 -6.76 -0.23 18.34
C ILE A 8 -6.11 -1.50 18.88
N PRO A 9 -6.88 -2.45 19.43
CA PRO A 9 -6.32 -3.68 19.98
C PRO A 9 -5.87 -4.63 18.86
N PHE A 10 -4.69 -5.20 19.07
CA PHE A 10 -4.10 -6.21 18.20
C PHE A 10 -3.82 -7.47 19.04
N GLU A 11 -4.34 -8.60 18.60
CA GLU A 11 -4.09 -9.91 19.21
C GLU A 11 -3.13 -10.67 18.31
N THR A 12 -1.95 -11.01 18.82
CA THR A 12 -1.00 -11.88 18.12
C THR A 12 -1.49 -13.33 18.23
N ILE A 13 -1.59 -14.02 17.09
CA ILE A 13 -1.99 -15.43 17.07
C ILE A 13 -0.96 -16.25 17.84
N GLY A 14 -1.38 -16.89 18.93
CA GLY A 14 -0.53 -17.77 19.74
C GLY A 14 0.19 -17.12 20.93
N SER A 15 0.06 -15.81 21.15
CA SER A 15 0.52 -15.16 22.38
C SER A 15 -0.64 -14.62 23.21
N ALA A 16 -0.49 -14.64 24.56
CA ALA A 16 -1.45 -14.01 25.47
C ALA A 16 -1.31 -12.48 25.53
N SER A 17 -0.44 -11.90 24.70
CA SER A 17 -0.15 -10.47 24.70
C SER A 17 -1.07 -9.77 23.71
N SER A 18 -1.88 -8.84 24.20
CA SER A 18 -2.62 -7.88 23.39
C SER A 18 -1.84 -6.57 23.32
N TYR A 19 -1.62 -6.07 22.12
CA TYR A 19 -1.01 -4.76 21.89
C TYR A 19 -2.10 -3.76 21.52
N SER A 20 -1.86 -2.49 21.84
CA SER A 20 -2.71 -1.39 21.42
C SER A 20 -1.93 -0.48 20.49
N LEU A 21 -2.44 -0.27 19.28
CA LEU A 21 -1.83 0.59 18.28
C LEU A 21 -2.42 2.00 18.35
N SER A 22 -1.52 2.99 18.48
CA SER A 22 -1.88 4.41 18.41
C SER A 22 -0.80 5.14 17.62
N PHE A 23 -1.15 5.65 16.43
CA PHE A 23 -0.25 6.41 15.59
C PHE A 23 -1.01 7.26 14.56
N THR A 24 -0.28 8.11 13.87
CA THR A 24 -0.81 8.92 12.76
C THR A 24 0.05 8.74 11.51
N VAL A 25 -0.60 8.84 10.35
CA VAL A 25 0.05 8.94 9.04
C VAL A 25 -0.45 10.21 8.37
N GLU A 26 0.47 11.11 8.03
CA GLU A 26 0.17 12.36 7.34
C GLU A 26 0.75 12.34 5.91
N GLY A 27 0.37 13.32 5.09
CA GLY A 27 0.91 13.43 3.73
C GLY A 27 2.44 13.48 3.72
N GLN A 28 3.07 12.82 2.75
CA GLN A 28 4.52 12.68 2.59
C GLN A 28 5.24 11.84 3.68
N GLU A 29 4.53 11.35 4.69
CA GLU A 29 5.12 10.43 5.66
C GLU A 29 5.15 8.99 5.12
N LEU A 30 6.18 8.26 5.50
CA LEU A 30 6.27 6.80 5.41
C LEU A 30 6.29 6.25 6.84
N VAL A 31 5.16 5.71 7.26
CA VAL A 31 5.03 5.05 8.55
C VAL A 31 5.18 3.55 8.35
N SER A 32 6.20 2.97 8.97
CA SER A 32 6.51 1.55 8.86
C SER A 32 6.24 0.84 10.19
N ILE A 33 5.40 -0.18 10.13
CA ILE A 33 5.21 -1.12 11.23
C ILE A 33 6.18 -2.28 11.00
N TYR A 34 7.22 -2.36 11.84
CA TYR A 34 8.20 -3.43 11.78
C TYR A 34 7.77 -4.58 12.68
N THR A 35 7.63 -5.76 12.10
CA THR A 35 7.29 -6.99 12.83
C THR A 35 7.85 -8.21 12.13
N THR A 36 8.28 -9.20 12.90
CA THR A 36 8.71 -10.51 12.36
C THR A 36 7.55 -11.36 11.87
N ASN A 37 6.31 -11.04 12.27
CA ASN A 37 5.08 -11.76 11.93
C ASN A 37 4.14 -10.86 11.09
N ALA A 38 4.62 -10.39 9.95
CA ALA A 38 3.85 -9.49 9.08
C ALA A 38 2.47 -10.05 8.66
N SER A 39 2.34 -11.37 8.52
CA SER A 39 1.07 -12.03 8.20
C SER A 39 -0.04 -11.84 9.26
N GLU A 40 0.34 -11.54 10.50
CA GLU A 40 -0.62 -11.28 11.57
C GLU A 40 -1.25 -9.88 11.47
N MET A 41 -0.65 -8.98 10.70
CA MET A 41 -1.06 -7.59 10.57
C MET A 41 -2.14 -7.35 9.50
N GLY A 42 -2.54 -8.36 8.72
CA GLY A 42 -3.55 -8.22 7.66
C GLY A 42 -4.88 -7.63 8.15
N CYS A 43 -5.29 -7.95 9.39
CA CYS A 43 -6.49 -7.37 10.00
C CYS A 43 -6.43 -5.84 10.16
N LEU A 44 -5.23 -5.24 10.30
CA LEU A 44 -5.08 -3.79 10.42
C LEU A 44 -5.63 -3.07 9.20
N PHE A 45 -5.28 -3.56 8.01
CA PHE A 45 -5.75 -2.97 6.76
C PHE A 45 -7.24 -3.21 6.54
N GLU A 46 -7.78 -4.37 6.99
CA GLU A 46 -9.21 -4.63 6.98
C GLU A 46 -9.98 -3.62 7.88
N TYR A 47 -9.40 -3.25 9.02
CA TYR A 47 -9.97 -2.23 9.91
C TYR A 47 -9.93 -0.83 9.26
N ILE A 48 -8.76 -0.42 8.71
CA ILE A 48 -8.58 0.89 8.06
C ILE A 48 -9.49 1.01 6.83
N LEU A 49 -9.62 -0.07 6.06
CA LEU A 49 -10.48 -0.11 4.87
C LEU A 49 -11.97 -0.29 5.21
N GLY A 50 -12.30 -0.51 6.51
CA GLY A 50 -13.66 -0.68 6.98
C GLY A 50 -14.33 -1.97 6.52
N PHE A 51 -13.56 -3.00 6.17
CA PHE A 51 -14.09 -4.33 5.86
C PHE A 51 -14.40 -5.14 7.11
N LYS A 52 -13.76 -4.80 8.23
CA LYS A 52 -13.92 -5.48 9.51
C LYS A 52 -14.06 -4.47 10.64
N PRO A 53 -14.99 -4.66 11.59
CA PRO A 53 -15.08 -3.81 12.76
C PRO A 53 -13.95 -4.12 13.77
N TYR A 54 -13.43 -3.11 14.42
CA TYR A 54 -12.48 -3.24 15.54
C TYR A 54 -13.21 -3.24 16.88
N LYS A 55 -12.61 -3.86 17.92
CA LYS A 55 -13.26 -4.08 19.22
C LYS A 55 -13.35 -2.83 20.09
N SER A 56 -12.34 -1.96 20.03
CA SER A 56 -12.24 -0.72 20.83
C SER A 56 -11.30 0.27 20.14
N GLY A 57 -11.21 1.49 20.70
CA GLY A 57 -10.46 2.57 20.09
C GLY A 57 -11.22 3.25 18.96
N TYR A 58 -10.51 3.97 18.10
CA TYR A 58 -11.07 4.53 16.87
C TYR A 58 -10.02 4.64 15.75
N ILE A 59 -10.51 4.62 14.54
CA ILE A 59 -9.75 4.97 13.33
C ILE A 59 -10.45 6.18 12.73
N SER A 60 -9.70 7.24 12.45
CA SER A 60 -10.26 8.43 11.83
C SER A 60 -9.41 8.90 10.64
N ILE A 61 -10.07 9.55 9.69
CA ILE A 61 -9.46 10.21 8.54
C ILE A 61 -9.91 11.66 8.55
N ASP A 62 -8.94 12.57 8.68
CA ASP A 62 -9.18 14.02 8.84
C ASP A 62 -10.18 14.33 9.96
N GLY A 63 -10.13 13.54 11.05
CA GLY A 63 -11.01 13.65 12.22
C GLY A 63 -12.38 12.98 12.08
N ALA A 64 -12.74 12.46 10.92
CA ALA A 64 -13.96 11.69 10.73
C ALA A 64 -13.72 10.19 10.96
N VAL A 65 -14.53 9.58 11.84
CA VAL A 65 -14.37 8.16 12.19
C VAL A 65 -14.68 7.27 10.99
N VAL A 66 -13.79 6.29 10.77
CA VAL A 66 -13.97 5.26 9.74
C VAL A 66 -14.78 4.11 10.35
N ASP A 67 -15.95 3.87 9.78
CA ASP A 67 -16.81 2.74 10.09
C ASP A 67 -17.27 2.05 8.81
N THR A 68 -18.07 1.01 8.90
CA THR A 68 -18.55 0.25 7.76
C THR A 68 -19.40 1.08 6.78
N GLN A 69 -20.01 2.18 7.22
CA GLN A 69 -20.84 3.06 6.40
C GLN A 69 -20.00 4.13 5.69
N SER A 70 -19.10 4.78 6.43
CA SER A 70 -18.24 5.86 5.91
C SER A 70 -17.04 5.35 5.09
N ALA A 71 -16.60 4.13 5.31
CA ALA A 71 -15.39 3.55 4.72
C ALA A 71 -15.39 3.57 3.18
N ALA A 72 -16.55 3.36 2.55
CA ALA A 72 -16.67 3.39 1.09
C ALA A 72 -16.30 4.77 0.49
N TYR A 73 -16.58 5.84 1.20
CA TYR A 73 -16.19 7.20 0.84
C TYR A 73 -14.67 7.36 0.95
N PHE A 74 -14.08 6.96 2.09
CA PHE A 74 -12.64 7.12 2.32
C PHE A 74 -11.78 6.27 1.39
N ARG A 75 -12.22 5.05 1.03
CA ARG A 75 -11.50 4.20 0.07
C ARG A 75 -11.26 4.86 -1.30
N GLN A 76 -12.02 5.87 -1.68
CA GLN A 76 -11.80 6.61 -2.93
C GLN A 76 -10.49 7.40 -2.92
N SER A 77 -10.03 7.82 -1.74
CA SER A 77 -8.77 8.54 -1.52
C SER A 77 -7.60 7.63 -1.11
N MET A 78 -7.82 6.31 -1.11
CA MET A 78 -6.81 5.32 -0.73
C MET A 78 -6.41 4.46 -1.92
N ALA A 79 -5.13 4.05 -1.93
CA ALA A 79 -4.65 2.91 -2.71
C ALA A 79 -4.26 1.80 -1.75
N PHE A 80 -4.52 0.56 -2.13
CA PHE A 80 -4.13 -0.61 -1.34
C PHE A 80 -3.27 -1.55 -2.20
N VAL A 81 -2.09 -1.89 -1.69
CA VAL A 81 -1.14 -2.83 -2.27
C VAL A 81 -1.13 -4.07 -1.37
N PRO A 82 -1.87 -5.12 -1.71
CA PRO A 82 -1.93 -6.34 -0.91
C PRO A 82 -0.67 -7.17 -1.06
N THR A 83 -0.37 -8.00 -0.07
CA THR A 83 0.73 -8.97 -0.11
C THR A 83 0.52 -10.01 -1.21
N HIS A 84 -0.70 -10.49 -1.35
CA HIS A 84 -1.08 -11.50 -2.33
C HIS A 84 -2.30 -11.05 -3.12
N PHE A 85 -2.12 -10.90 -4.42
CA PHE A 85 -3.20 -10.62 -5.36
C PHE A 85 -3.10 -11.57 -6.57
N CYS A 86 -2.80 -12.85 -6.27
CA CYS A 86 -2.45 -13.84 -7.29
C CYS A 86 -3.63 -14.41 -8.08
N GLU A 87 -4.88 -14.13 -7.69
CA GLU A 87 -6.06 -14.72 -8.36
C GLU A 87 -6.51 -13.92 -9.61
N TYR A 88 -5.99 -12.71 -9.81
CA TYR A 88 -6.36 -11.90 -10.96
C TYR A 88 -5.72 -12.44 -12.24
N LYS A 89 -6.57 -13.01 -13.12
CA LYS A 89 -6.15 -13.77 -14.32
C LYS A 89 -6.06 -12.92 -15.59
N GLU A 90 -6.55 -11.69 -15.54
CA GLU A 90 -6.50 -10.77 -16.66
C GLU A 90 -5.10 -10.16 -16.81
N SER A 91 -4.89 -9.41 -17.88
CA SER A 91 -3.61 -8.75 -18.13
C SER A 91 -3.39 -7.58 -17.18
N VAL A 92 -2.11 -7.19 -17.01
CA VAL A 92 -1.75 -5.98 -16.24
C VAL A 92 -2.44 -4.74 -16.80
N VAL A 93 -2.58 -4.64 -18.12
CA VAL A 93 -3.26 -3.51 -18.75
C VAL A 93 -4.76 -3.49 -18.43
N ASP A 94 -5.41 -4.64 -18.32
CA ASP A 94 -6.83 -4.70 -17.92
C ASP A 94 -7.00 -4.29 -16.45
N LEU A 95 -6.08 -4.74 -15.57
CA LEU A 95 -6.02 -4.29 -14.18
C LEU A 95 -5.83 -2.77 -14.08
N PHE A 96 -4.97 -2.21 -14.93
CA PHE A 96 -4.76 -0.76 -14.98
C PHE A 96 -6.01 0.01 -15.40
N HIS A 97 -6.76 -0.50 -16.39
CA HIS A 97 -8.04 0.09 -16.80
C HIS A 97 -9.08 0.07 -15.68
N LEU A 98 -9.13 -1.01 -14.89
CA LEU A 98 -9.98 -1.08 -13.70
C LEU A 98 -9.57 -0.06 -12.63
N HIS A 99 -8.27 0.16 -12.46
CA HIS A 99 -7.73 1.14 -11.51
C HIS A 99 -8.06 2.59 -11.92
N LEU A 100 -7.99 2.89 -13.22
CA LEU A 100 -8.38 4.18 -13.78
C LEU A 100 -9.87 4.18 -14.06
N LYS A 101 -10.70 4.71 -13.20
CA LYS A 101 -12.12 4.94 -13.53
C LYS A 101 -12.20 5.75 -14.83
N ALA A 102 -12.78 5.14 -15.86
CA ALA A 102 -12.84 5.59 -17.24
C ALA A 102 -13.02 7.12 -17.44
N ASN A 103 -11.95 7.77 -17.82
CA ASN A 103 -11.94 9.12 -18.34
C ASN A 103 -10.89 9.14 -19.45
N ASP A 104 -11.32 8.98 -20.70
CA ASP A 104 -10.49 8.68 -21.88
C ASP A 104 -9.23 9.53 -22.04
N ASN A 105 -9.32 10.84 -21.76
CA ASN A 105 -8.17 11.75 -21.89
C ASN A 105 -7.12 11.57 -20.76
N LYS A 106 -7.54 11.15 -19.57
CA LYS A 106 -6.61 10.86 -18.48
C LYS A 106 -5.95 9.51 -18.66
N GLU A 107 -6.67 8.54 -19.20
CA GLU A 107 -6.19 7.18 -19.40
C GLU A 107 -4.97 7.12 -20.33
N ALA A 108 -5.03 7.76 -21.51
CA ALA A 108 -3.91 7.78 -22.44
C ALA A 108 -2.64 8.39 -21.82
N ARG A 109 -2.79 9.50 -21.07
CA ARG A 109 -1.69 10.12 -20.36
C ARG A 109 -1.13 9.22 -19.26
N CYS A 110 -1.99 8.62 -18.46
CA CYS A 110 -1.60 7.72 -17.38
C CYS A 110 -0.88 6.48 -17.93
N LYS A 111 -1.34 5.94 -19.06
CA LYS A 111 -0.69 4.79 -19.72
C LYS A 111 0.72 5.12 -20.22
N GLU A 112 0.93 6.31 -20.75
CA GLU A 112 2.26 6.74 -21.18
C GLU A 112 3.18 7.00 -19.98
N GLN A 113 2.68 7.62 -18.92
CA GLN A 113 3.42 7.78 -17.66
C GLN A 113 3.79 6.43 -17.05
N LEU A 114 2.89 5.43 -17.08
CA LEU A 114 3.19 4.08 -16.60
C LEU A 114 4.33 3.44 -17.38
N LYS A 115 4.31 3.52 -18.73
CA LYS A 115 5.40 2.98 -19.56
C LYS A 115 6.73 3.67 -19.28
N GLN A 116 6.72 4.99 -19.08
CA GLN A 116 7.91 5.75 -18.74
C GLN A 116 8.47 5.30 -17.38
N LEU A 117 7.60 5.14 -16.39
CA LEU A 117 7.97 4.70 -15.05
C LEU A 117 8.55 3.27 -15.05
N LEU A 118 7.94 2.35 -15.80
CA LEU A 118 8.46 0.99 -15.99
C LEU A 118 9.88 1.01 -16.58
N LYS A 119 10.11 1.85 -17.59
CA LYS A 119 11.45 2.03 -18.17
C LYS A 119 12.46 2.57 -17.14
N GLU A 120 12.05 3.52 -16.30
CA GLU A 120 12.91 4.10 -15.25
C GLU A 120 13.36 3.06 -14.22
N ILE A 121 12.52 2.08 -13.91
CA ILE A 121 12.82 0.99 -12.97
C ILE A 121 13.35 -0.29 -13.67
N GLY A 122 13.68 -0.23 -14.96
CA GLY A 122 14.26 -1.34 -15.69
C GLY A 122 13.31 -2.49 -16.05
N ILE A 123 12.00 -2.30 -15.89
CA ILE A 123 10.98 -3.30 -16.24
C ILE A 123 10.51 -3.09 -17.69
N ASP A 124 10.53 -4.17 -18.49
CA ASP A 124 10.06 -4.09 -19.87
C ASP A 124 8.54 -3.84 -19.93
N LYS A 125 8.13 -2.88 -20.78
CA LYS A 125 6.71 -2.56 -21.02
C LYS A 125 5.86 -3.74 -21.49
N GLU A 126 6.46 -4.80 -22.02
CA GLU A 126 5.75 -6.03 -22.43
C GLU A 126 5.08 -6.72 -21.22
N ILE A 127 5.52 -6.44 -19.99
CA ILE A 127 4.85 -6.89 -18.77
C ILE A 127 3.37 -6.47 -18.72
N LEU A 128 3.01 -5.35 -19.36
CA LEU A 128 1.62 -4.86 -19.42
C LEU A 128 0.68 -5.84 -20.13
N LYS A 129 1.19 -6.68 -21.02
CA LYS A 129 0.42 -7.69 -21.75
C LYS A 129 0.36 -9.04 -21.05
N GLN A 130 1.20 -9.24 -20.03
CA GLN A 130 1.23 -10.48 -19.27
C GLN A 130 0.04 -10.58 -18.33
N LYS A 131 -0.35 -11.80 -17.96
CA LYS A 131 -1.34 -12.03 -16.93
C LYS A 131 -0.75 -11.63 -15.59
N TYR A 132 -1.48 -10.84 -14.82
CA TYR A 132 -1.00 -10.38 -13.51
C TYR A 132 -0.59 -11.53 -12.58
N CYS A 133 -1.36 -12.63 -12.57
CA CYS A 133 -1.06 -13.82 -11.77
C CYS A 133 0.21 -14.59 -12.21
N SER A 134 0.77 -14.30 -13.39
CA SER A 134 2.01 -14.94 -13.86
C SER A 134 3.28 -14.16 -13.51
N LEU A 135 3.12 -12.97 -12.95
CA LEU A 135 4.23 -12.12 -12.51
C LEU A 135 4.83 -12.64 -11.20
N THR A 136 6.11 -12.35 -10.98
CA THR A 136 6.75 -12.58 -9.68
C THR A 136 6.09 -11.70 -8.59
N PRO A 137 6.18 -12.07 -7.31
CA PRO A 137 5.65 -11.25 -6.21
C PRO A 137 6.19 -9.82 -6.23
N PHE A 138 7.47 -9.65 -6.53
CA PHE A 138 8.09 -8.32 -6.68
C PHE A 138 7.45 -7.52 -7.83
N GLU A 139 7.35 -8.12 -9.04
CA GLU A 139 6.74 -7.45 -10.19
C GLU A 139 5.29 -7.07 -9.92
N GLN A 140 4.52 -7.93 -9.25
CA GLN A 140 3.13 -7.65 -8.87
C GLN A 140 3.04 -6.40 -7.99
N GLN A 141 3.88 -6.30 -6.95
CA GLN A 141 3.91 -5.13 -6.08
C GLN A 141 4.44 -3.88 -6.81
N ALA A 142 5.52 -4.00 -7.58
CA ALA A 142 6.07 -2.88 -8.33
C ALA A 142 5.03 -2.27 -9.28
N ILE A 143 4.23 -3.10 -9.95
CA ILE A 143 3.12 -2.65 -10.81
C ILE A 143 2.08 -1.87 -10.01
N LEU A 144 1.65 -2.36 -8.85
CA LEU A 144 0.65 -1.67 -8.02
C LEU A 144 1.18 -0.36 -7.44
N LEU A 145 2.47 -0.32 -7.07
CA LEU A 145 3.13 0.92 -6.66
C LEU A 145 3.20 1.91 -7.84
N CYS A 146 3.52 1.45 -9.05
CA CYS A 146 3.48 2.28 -10.25
C CYS A 146 2.07 2.84 -10.51
N PHE A 147 1.02 2.05 -10.31
CA PHE A 147 -0.37 2.53 -10.42
C PHE A 147 -0.66 3.65 -9.41
N SER A 148 -0.16 3.51 -8.18
CA SER A 148 -0.31 4.53 -7.13
C SER A 148 0.41 5.83 -7.48
N ILE A 149 1.50 5.78 -8.26
CA ILE A 149 2.21 6.96 -8.76
C ILE A 149 1.47 7.62 -9.92
N VAL A 150 0.96 6.82 -10.86
CA VAL A 150 0.29 7.31 -12.07
C VAL A 150 -1.10 7.84 -11.79
N SER A 151 -1.78 7.30 -10.78
CA SER A 151 -3.08 7.73 -10.28
C SER A 151 -3.00 7.98 -8.77
N PRO A 152 -2.39 9.10 -8.35
CA PRO A 152 -2.09 9.35 -6.95
C PRO A 152 -3.32 9.39 -6.07
N LYS A 153 -3.15 8.84 -4.86
CA LYS A 153 -4.12 8.86 -3.77
C LYS A 153 -3.51 9.53 -2.55
N ASP A 154 -4.34 10.06 -1.68
CA ASP A 154 -3.87 10.75 -0.48
C ASP A 154 -3.18 9.80 0.50
N LEU A 155 -3.59 8.53 0.53
CA LEU A 155 -3.04 7.49 1.38
C LEU A 155 -2.77 6.21 0.58
N VAL A 156 -1.57 5.65 0.74
CA VAL A 156 -1.18 4.36 0.17
C VAL A 156 -0.94 3.37 1.31
N LEU A 157 -1.71 2.31 1.33
CA LEU A 157 -1.64 1.21 2.29
C LEU A 157 -0.92 0.04 1.63
N ILE A 158 0.14 -0.47 2.27
CA ILE A 158 0.94 -1.58 1.73
C ILE A 158 1.00 -2.67 2.79
N ASP A 159 0.34 -3.81 2.52
CA ASP A 159 0.18 -4.88 3.49
C ASP A 159 1.52 -5.52 3.88
N HIS A 160 2.38 -5.81 2.92
CA HIS A 160 3.74 -6.28 3.16
C HIS A 160 4.61 -5.94 1.95
N LEU A 161 5.79 -5.36 2.19
CA LEU A 161 6.74 -5.11 1.11
C LEU A 161 7.64 -6.34 0.90
N TRP A 162 7.57 -6.90 -0.30
CA TRP A 162 8.44 -7.96 -0.76
C TRP A 162 9.71 -7.35 -1.35
N CYS A 163 10.79 -7.41 -0.61
CA CYS A 163 12.13 -7.24 -1.15
C CYS A 163 13.13 -7.90 -0.20
N ASP A 164 14.07 -8.62 -0.76
CA ASP A 164 15.21 -9.12 -0.02
C ASP A 164 16.13 -7.95 0.33
N GLU A 165 16.88 -8.10 1.40
CA GLU A 165 17.85 -7.08 1.83
C GLU A 165 18.95 -6.92 0.77
N GLU A 166 19.28 -5.65 0.46
CA GLU A 166 20.46 -5.24 -0.33
C GLU A 166 20.50 -5.73 -1.81
N ASN A 167 19.38 -5.95 -2.46
CA ASN A 167 19.32 -6.26 -3.88
C ASN A 167 18.78 -5.08 -4.73
N GLU A 168 18.75 -5.28 -6.06
CA GLU A 168 18.24 -4.30 -7.01
C GLU A 168 16.74 -4.00 -6.77
N GLU A 169 15.96 -5.00 -6.36
CA GLU A 169 14.55 -4.87 -6.04
C GLU A 169 14.31 -3.89 -4.88
N HIS A 170 15.17 -3.93 -3.84
CA HIS A 170 15.14 -2.99 -2.74
C HIS A 170 15.30 -1.54 -3.22
N THR A 171 16.26 -1.30 -4.11
CA THR A 171 16.50 0.04 -4.68
C THR A 171 15.29 0.54 -5.46
N ILE A 172 14.67 -0.34 -6.25
CA ILE A 172 13.45 -0.01 -7.01
C ILE A 172 12.29 0.33 -6.06
N VAL A 173 12.07 -0.49 -5.02
CA VAL A 173 11.00 -0.24 -4.04
C VAL A 173 11.21 1.11 -3.35
N GLN A 174 12.41 1.42 -2.88
CA GLN A 174 12.74 2.70 -2.25
C GLN A 174 12.48 3.88 -3.19
N TYR A 175 12.86 3.74 -4.45
CA TYR A 175 12.60 4.74 -5.48
C TYR A 175 11.10 4.99 -5.67
N LEU A 176 10.29 3.92 -5.77
CA LEU A 176 8.84 4.02 -5.94
C LEU A 176 8.16 4.64 -4.71
N LEU A 177 8.55 4.24 -3.50
CA LEU A 177 8.04 4.83 -2.26
C LEU A 177 8.35 6.33 -2.16
N ASN A 178 9.56 6.75 -2.54
CA ASN A 178 9.92 8.14 -2.56
C ASN A 178 9.09 8.93 -3.57
N LYS A 179 8.89 8.40 -4.78
CA LYS A 179 8.01 9.05 -5.79
C LYS A 179 6.56 9.22 -5.30
N ILE A 180 6.01 8.23 -4.59
CA ILE A 180 4.67 8.31 -4.00
C ILE A 180 4.62 9.46 -2.98
N ARG A 181 5.63 9.57 -2.11
CA ARG A 181 5.72 10.62 -1.10
C ARG A 181 5.87 12.02 -1.69
N GLU A 182 6.70 12.16 -2.72
CA GLU A 182 6.91 13.43 -3.45
C GLU A 182 5.62 13.99 -4.05
N GLN A 183 4.64 13.13 -4.35
CA GLN A 183 3.31 13.53 -4.81
C GLN A 183 2.36 13.98 -3.68
N GLY A 184 2.81 13.91 -2.43
CA GLY A 184 2.03 14.34 -1.27
C GLY A 184 1.31 13.20 -0.54
N SER A 185 1.39 11.96 -1.03
CA SER A 185 0.73 10.79 -0.41
C SER A 185 1.39 10.40 0.90
N GLY A 186 0.60 10.09 1.92
CA GLY A 186 1.05 9.36 3.09
C GLY A 186 1.13 7.86 2.79
N ILE A 187 2.09 7.16 3.38
CA ILE A 187 2.26 5.71 3.21
C ILE A 187 2.24 5.03 4.57
N LEU A 188 1.42 3.99 4.69
CA LEU A 188 1.47 3.04 5.81
C LEU A 188 1.88 1.68 5.26
N THR A 189 2.94 1.11 5.80
CA THR A 189 3.38 -0.24 5.44
C THR A 189 3.64 -1.10 6.65
N VAL A 190 3.44 -2.41 6.49
CA VAL A 190 3.96 -3.44 7.39
C VAL A 190 5.15 -4.09 6.70
N THR A 191 6.22 -4.34 7.43
CA THR A 191 7.42 -4.97 6.86
C THR A 191 8.20 -5.75 7.91
N SER A 192 8.81 -6.84 7.50
CA SER A 192 9.85 -7.56 8.24
C SER A 192 11.27 -7.13 7.83
N ASN A 193 11.40 -6.26 6.83
CA ASN A 193 12.69 -5.75 6.37
C ASN A 193 13.09 -4.53 7.21
N GLU A 194 14.21 -4.66 7.92
CA GLU A 194 14.69 -3.61 8.83
C GLU A 194 15.14 -2.34 8.10
N THR A 195 15.74 -2.49 6.92
CA THR A 195 16.21 -1.36 6.12
C THR A 195 15.04 -0.50 5.63
N ILE A 196 13.95 -1.14 5.17
CA ILE A 196 12.72 -0.41 4.80
C ILE A 196 12.12 0.29 6.02
N ALA A 197 12.05 -0.41 7.15
CA ALA A 197 11.50 0.17 8.37
C ALA A 197 12.29 1.40 8.84
N ASN A 198 13.62 1.37 8.72
CA ASN A 198 14.51 2.46 9.12
C ASN A 198 14.48 3.66 8.16
N ASN A 199 14.14 3.44 6.88
CA ASN A 199 13.99 4.51 5.88
C ASN A 199 12.64 5.25 5.99
N GLY A 200 11.75 4.78 6.85
CA GLY A 200 10.49 5.46 7.16
C GLY A 200 10.70 6.77 7.93
N THR A 201 9.72 7.68 7.83
CA THR A 201 9.66 8.89 8.67
C THR A 201 9.30 8.55 10.11
N LYS A 202 8.53 7.48 10.30
CA LYS A 202 8.18 6.91 11.61
C LYS A 202 8.28 5.39 11.55
N ARG A 203 8.89 4.80 12.59
CA ARG A 203 8.96 3.35 12.78
C ARG A 203 8.21 2.96 14.03
N ILE A 204 7.37 1.95 13.92
CA ILE A 204 6.64 1.31 15.01
C ILE A 204 7.14 -0.13 15.10
N ASN A 205 7.61 -0.54 16.26
CA ASN A 205 8.11 -1.92 16.49
C ASN A 205 7.02 -2.71 17.23
N LEU A 206 6.75 -3.94 16.75
CA LEU A 206 5.84 -4.90 17.36
C LEU A 206 6.54 -6.25 17.59
#